data_ba3df06a27483717d0e3aa130b571c9f
#
_entry.id   ba3df06a27483717d0e3aa130b571c9f
#
_cell.length_a   1.000
_cell.length_b   1.000
_cell.length_c   1.000
_cell.angle_alpha   90.00
_cell.angle_beta   90.00
_cell.angle_gamma   90.00
#
_symmetry.space_group_name_H-M   'P 1'
#
loop_
_entity.id
_entity.type
_entity.pdbx_description
1 polymer ?
#
loop_
_entity_poly.entity_id
_entity_poly.type
_entity_poly.pdbx_seq_one_letter_code
_entity_poly.pdbx_strand_id
1 'polypeptide(L)'
;MSVPAELIEGLKARYGEPQRRYHTWDHIEALKRHFDGLADEWHRPEPVLWALYWHDAIYDPTRPDNEELSAQLLEEDGRGHLGAEDLAFAAQIIRATAKHEVPDGLSDDDRADLALFLDIDLSILGAREQVFDQYEADVRAEYAFVPEDAFRAGRAKVLKSFAERPAIYFTEEGRARWDAQARRNLARSLAQLED
;
A
#
# COMPACT_ATOMS: atom_id res chain seq x y z
N MET A 1 -12.34 -11.14 15.41
CA MET A 1 -12.25 -11.31 13.96
C MET A 1 -10.82 -11.70 13.60
N SER A 2 -10.60 -12.80 12.92
CA SER A 2 -9.25 -13.24 12.54
C SER A 2 -9.33 -13.91 11.17
N VAL A 3 -8.41 -13.53 10.30
CA VAL A 3 -8.19 -14.23 9.04
C VAL A 3 -7.75 -15.68 9.36
N PRO A 4 -8.29 -16.71 8.66
CA PRO A 4 -7.90 -18.09 8.88
C PRO A 4 -6.38 -18.31 8.73
N ALA A 5 -5.80 -19.14 9.62
CA ALA A 5 -4.36 -19.34 9.67
C ALA A 5 -3.79 -19.94 8.37
N GLU A 6 -4.55 -20.82 7.73
CA GLU A 6 -4.17 -21.43 6.43
C GLU A 6 -4.07 -20.40 5.31
N LEU A 7 -4.94 -19.38 5.28
CA LEU A 7 -4.88 -18.30 4.30
C LEU A 7 -3.64 -17.40 4.56
N ILE A 8 -3.38 -17.08 5.84
CA ILE A 8 -2.18 -16.33 6.22
C ILE A 8 -0.90 -17.04 5.79
N GLU A 9 -0.80 -18.37 5.97
CA GLU A 9 0.38 -19.12 5.53
C GLU A 9 0.50 -19.14 3.99
N GLY A 10 -0.61 -19.23 3.27
CA GLY A 10 -0.62 -19.09 1.80
C GLY A 10 -0.13 -17.71 1.34
N LEU A 11 -0.57 -16.65 2.01
CA LEU A 11 -0.11 -15.28 1.74
C LEU A 11 1.37 -15.10 2.05
N LYS A 12 1.86 -15.59 3.19
CA LYS A 12 3.30 -15.52 3.53
C LYS A 12 4.17 -16.17 2.46
N ALA A 13 3.72 -17.29 1.87
CA ALA A 13 4.43 -17.91 0.76
C ALA A 13 4.51 -17.00 -0.47
N ARG A 14 3.43 -16.26 -0.79
CA ARG A 14 3.40 -15.27 -1.90
C ARG A 14 4.31 -14.09 -1.61
N TYR A 15 4.23 -13.50 -0.42
CA TYR A 15 5.09 -12.38 0.01
C TYR A 15 6.57 -12.79 0.18
N GLY A 16 6.88 -14.09 0.18
CA GLY A 16 8.22 -14.65 0.19
C GLY A 16 8.79 -14.95 -1.20
N GLU A 17 8.12 -14.58 -2.29
CA GLU A 17 8.57 -14.81 -3.66
C GLU A 17 9.91 -14.10 -3.95
N PRO A 18 10.82 -14.72 -4.72
CA PRO A 18 12.22 -14.28 -4.82
C PRO A 18 12.43 -12.94 -5.53
N GLN A 19 11.44 -12.43 -6.29
CA GLN A 19 11.51 -11.12 -6.93
C GLN A 19 11.21 -9.96 -5.98
N ARG A 20 10.58 -10.21 -4.84
CA ARG A 20 10.17 -9.18 -3.88
C ARG A 20 11.34 -8.74 -3.00
N ARG A 21 11.43 -7.46 -2.72
CA ARG A 21 12.39 -6.86 -1.78
C ARG A 21 11.69 -5.92 -0.80
N TYR A 22 10.85 -5.01 -1.30
CA TYR A 22 9.99 -4.15 -0.48
C TYR A 22 8.62 -4.78 -0.24
N HIS A 23 7.96 -5.30 -1.29
CA HIS A 23 6.60 -5.85 -1.22
C HIS A 23 6.61 -7.27 -0.61
N THR A 24 7.11 -7.36 0.62
CA THR A 24 7.32 -8.60 1.39
C THR A 24 6.39 -8.67 2.60
N TRP A 25 6.46 -9.75 3.37
CA TRP A 25 5.70 -9.87 4.61
C TRP A 25 6.07 -8.81 5.66
N ASP A 26 7.30 -8.27 5.64
CA ASP A 26 7.72 -7.19 6.53
C ASP A 26 6.91 -5.90 6.28
N HIS A 27 6.55 -5.61 5.01
CA HIS A 27 5.64 -4.53 4.66
C HIS A 27 4.26 -4.76 5.28
N ILE A 28 3.70 -5.96 5.15
CA ILE A 28 2.41 -6.33 5.76
C ILE A 28 2.45 -6.16 7.28
N GLU A 29 3.53 -6.58 7.94
CA GLU A 29 3.70 -6.38 9.38
C GLU A 29 3.81 -4.90 9.77
N ALA A 30 4.42 -4.08 8.92
CA ALA A 30 4.47 -2.64 9.13
C ALA A 30 3.07 -2.01 9.06
N LEU A 31 2.29 -2.33 8.03
CA LEU A 31 0.90 -1.89 7.91
C LEU A 31 0.05 -2.38 9.08
N LYS A 32 0.24 -3.64 9.49
CA LYS A 32 -0.51 -4.22 10.63
C LYS A 32 -0.25 -3.46 11.94
N ARG A 33 1.00 -3.03 12.17
CA ARG A 33 1.31 -2.18 13.34
C ARG A 33 0.59 -0.84 13.29
N HIS A 34 0.49 -0.20 12.10
CA HIS A 34 -0.28 1.03 11.93
C HIS A 34 -1.77 0.78 12.12
N PHE A 35 -2.30 -0.27 11.53
CA PHE A 35 -3.70 -0.67 11.68
C PHE A 35 -4.09 -0.87 13.16
N ASP A 36 -3.26 -1.61 13.91
CA ASP A 36 -3.49 -1.85 15.34
C ASP A 36 -3.36 -0.57 16.19
N GLY A 37 -2.40 0.29 15.84
CA GLY A 37 -2.20 1.57 16.51
C GLY A 37 -3.30 2.61 16.26
N LEU A 38 -4.21 2.34 15.32
CA LEU A 38 -5.35 3.17 14.92
C LEU A 38 -6.69 2.45 15.15
N ALA A 39 -6.73 1.49 16.09
CA ALA A 39 -7.88 0.61 16.28
C ALA A 39 -9.20 1.35 16.53
N ASP A 40 -9.16 2.52 17.17
CA ASP A 40 -10.35 3.34 17.49
C ASP A 40 -10.82 4.21 16.30
N GLU A 41 -10.04 4.29 15.22
CA GLU A 41 -10.34 5.12 14.04
C GLU A 41 -11.11 4.34 12.96
N TRP A 42 -11.09 3.00 13.01
CA TRP A 42 -11.73 2.18 12.00
C TRP A 42 -13.23 2.01 12.26
N HIS A 43 -14.05 2.33 11.26
CA HIS A 43 -15.50 2.08 11.27
C HIS A 43 -15.82 0.62 10.94
N ARG A 44 -15.10 0.04 9.96
CA ARG A 44 -15.25 -1.33 9.49
C ARG A 44 -13.90 -2.07 9.50
N PRO A 45 -13.35 -2.39 10.67
CA PRO A 45 -11.98 -2.94 10.76
C PRO A 45 -11.81 -4.31 10.09
N GLU A 46 -12.86 -5.11 9.94
CA GLU A 46 -12.74 -6.45 9.36
C GLU A 46 -12.39 -6.43 7.87
N PRO A 47 -13.16 -5.79 6.97
CA PRO A 47 -12.79 -5.70 5.56
C PRO A 47 -11.48 -4.96 5.33
N VAL A 48 -11.14 -3.94 6.13
CA VAL A 48 -9.85 -3.25 6.05
C VAL A 48 -8.70 -4.20 6.38
N LEU A 49 -8.83 -5.05 7.42
CA LEU A 49 -7.82 -6.04 7.78
C LEU A 49 -7.60 -7.07 6.66
N TRP A 50 -8.66 -7.51 6.01
CA TRP A 50 -8.55 -8.41 4.86
C TRP A 50 -7.86 -7.72 3.70
N ALA A 51 -8.25 -6.49 3.35
CA ALA A 51 -7.57 -5.70 2.32
C ALA A 51 -6.06 -5.55 2.62
N LEU A 52 -5.70 -5.29 3.89
CA LEU A 52 -4.31 -5.17 4.33
C LEU A 52 -3.48 -6.41 3.98
N TYR A 53 -4.01 -7.59 4.21
CA TYR A 53 -3.27 -8.83 3.95
C TYR A 53 -3.17 -9.17 2.45
N TRP A 54 -4.13 -8.75 1.62
CA TRP A 54 -4.22 -9.15 0.21
C TRP A 54 -3.77 -8.07 -0.78
N HIS A 55 -3.59 -6.79 -0.40
CA HIS A 55 -3.42 -5.70 -1.37
C HIS A 55 -2.26 -5.93 -2.35
N ASP A 56 -1.17 -6.51 -1.90
CA ASP A 56 0.02 -6.85 -2.69
C ASP A 56 0.24 -8.36 -2.81
N ALA A 57 -0.81 -9.20 -2.62
CA ALA A 57 -0.68 -10.66 -2.65
C ALA A 57 -0.22 -11.16 -4.02
N ILE A 58 -0.61 -10.48 -5.09
CA ILE A 58 -0.07 -10.66 -6.43
C ILE A 58 0.87 -9.49 -6.71
N TYR A 59 2.13 -9.77 -7.03
CA TYR A 59 3.11 -8.75 -7.35
C TYR A 59 4.11 -9.23 -8.40
N ASP A 60 3.98 -8.66 -9.57
CA ASP A 60 4.91 -8.80 -10.70
C ASP A 60 5.20 -7.38 -11.25
N PRO A 61 6.42 -6.84 -11.09
CA PRO A 61 6.73 -5.47 -11.52
C PRO A 61 6.66 -5.26 -13.03
N THR A 62 6.46 -6.33 -13.81
CA THR A 62 6.25 -6.23 -15.27
C THR A 62 4.77 -6.07 -15.66
N ARG A 63 3.84 -6.20 -14.69
CA ARG A 63 2.39 -6.16 -14.91
C ARG A 63 1.76 -4.87 -14.42
N PRO A 64 0.74 -4.34 -15.12
CA PRO A 64 0.00 -3.16 -14.69
C PRO A 64 -1.28 -3.47 -13.89
N ASP A 65 -1.60 -4.75 -13.61
CA ASP A 65 -2.88 -5.22 -13.09
C ASP A 65 -2.73 -6.03 -11.77
N ASN A 66 -1.65 -5.81 -11.03
CA ASN A 66 -1.37 -6.52 -9.77
C ASN A 66 -2.48 -6.33 -8.74
N GLU A 67 -2.95 -5.10 -8.55
CA GLU A 67 -3.99 -4.75 -7.59
C GLU A 67 -5.34 -5.38 -7.97
N GLU A 68 -5.68 -5.42 -9.26
CA GLU A 68 -6.89 -6.11 -9.72
C GLU A 68 -6.82 -7.61 -9.45
N LEU A 69 -5.68 -8.25 -9.72
CA LEU A 69 -5.48 -9.67 -9.46
C LEU A 69 -5.45 -9.99 -7.96
N SER A 70 -4.88 -9.11 -7.15
CA SER A 70 -4.90 -9.20 -5.69
C SER A 70 -6.33 -9.09 -5.14
N ALA A 71 -7.14 -8.17 -5.70
CA ALA A 71 -8.55 -8.03 -5.35
C ALA A 71 -9.35 -9.28 -5.74
N GLN A 72 -9.13 -9.85 -6.92
CA GLN A 72 -9.78 -11.09 -7.36
C GLN A 72 -9.39 -12.28 -6.45
N LEU A 73 -8.11 -12.38 -6.07
CA LEU A 73 -7.66 -13.40 -5.11
C LEU A 73 -8.36 -13.24 -3.77
N LEU A 74 -8.49 -12.00 -3.26
CA LEU A 74 -9.28 -11.74 -2.05
C LEU A 74 -10.73 -12.19 -2.21
N GLU A 75 -11.37 -11.87 -3.34
CA GLU A 75 -12.76 -12.27 -3.60
C GLU A 75 -12.93 -13.79 -3.65
N GLU A 76 -11.93 -14.54 -4.07
CA GLU A 76 -11.91 -16.01 -4.05
C GLU A 76 -11.71 -16.54 -2.62
N ASP A 77 -10.68 -16.10 -1.94
CA ASP A 77 -10.28 -16.58 -0.61
C ASP A 77 -11.27 -16.16 0.47
N GLY A 78 -11.87 -14.97 0.34
CA GLY A 78 -12.81 -14.41 1.31
C GLY A 78 -14.22 -14.99 1.25
N ARG A 79 -14.55 -15.78 0.20
CA ARG A 79 -15.89 -16.41 0.09
C ARG A 79 -16.15 -17.35 1.25
N GLY A 80 -17.29 -17.10 1.93
CA GLY A 80 -17.68 -17.89 3.10
C GLY A 80 -17.01 -17.46 4.41
N HIS A 81 -16.08 -16.50 4.36
CA HIS A 81 -15.44 -15.89 5.52
C HIS A 81 -15.95 -14.47 5.79
N LEU A 82 -16.13 -13.68 4.75
CA LEU A 82 -16.71 -12.34 4.81
C LEU A 82 -18.13 -12.28 4.28
N GLY A 83 -18.94 -11.36 4.79
CA GLY A 83 -20.21 -10.97 4.17
C GLY A 83 -19.98 -10.35 2.79
N ALA A 84 -20.97 -10.42 1.90
CA ALA A 84 -20.83 -9.94 0.53
C ALA A 84 -20.44 -8.44 0.44
N GLU A 85 -20.99 -7.61 1.32
CA GLU A 85 -20.70 -6.18 1.38
C GLU A 85 -19.27 -5.92 1.88
N ASP A 86 -18.80 -6.65 2.91
CA ASP A 86 -17.44 -6.53 3.43
C ASP A 86 -16.42 -7.01 2.40
N LEU A 87 -16.71 -8.12 1.71
CA LEU A 87 -15.86 -8.64 0.67
C LEU A 87 -15.70 -7.66 -0.49
N ALA A 88 -16.81 -7.06 -0.92
CA ALA A 88 -16.81 -6.05 -1.98
C ALA A 88 -16.01 -4.79 -1.56
N PHE A 89 -16.17 -4.33 -0.33
CA PHE A 89 -15.45 -3.17 0.19
C PHE A 89 -13.95 -3.47 0.34
N ALA A 90 -13.56 -4.62 0.86
CA ALA A 90 -12.16 -5.03 0.95
C ALA A 90 -11.49 -5.08 -0.44
N ALA A 91 -12.16 -5.65 -1.44
CA ALA A 91 -11.68 -5.66 -2.82
C ALA A 91 -11.58 -4.24 -3.42
N GLN A 92 -12.50 -3.34 -3.07
CA GLN A 92 -12.46 -1.94 -3.50
C GLN A 92 -11.27 -1.19 -2.89
N ILE A 93 -10.94 -1.43 -1.63
CA ILE A 93 -9.73 -0.89 -0.99
C ILE A 93 -8.50 -1.30 -1.79
N ILE A 94 -8.36 -2.59 -2.12
CA ILE A 94 -7.21 -3.09 -2.89
C ILE A 94 -7.13 -2.39 -4.25
N ARG A 95 -8.22 -2.31 -4.99
CA ARG A 95 -8.25 -1.62 -6.30
C ARG A 95 -7.86 -0.14 -6.21
N ALA A 96 -8.16 0.51 -5.08
CA ALA A 96 -7.82 1.92 -4.86
C ALA A 96 -6.31 2.14 -4.68
N THR A 97 -5.54 1.14 -4.26
CA THR A 97 -4.07 1.26 -4.10
C THR A 97 -3.36 1.42 -5.45
N ALA A 98 -3.95 0.96 -6.57
CA ALA A 98 -3.37 1.13 -7.91
C ALA A 98 -3.05 2.58 -8.28
N LYS A 99 -3.85 3.54 -7.79
CA LYS A 99 -3.66 4.97 -8.04
C LYS A 99 -3.50 5.78 -6.75
N HIS A 100 -3.72 5.16 -5.61
CA HIS A 100 -3.84 5.83 -4.31
C HIS A 100 -4.81 7.03 -4.42
N GLU A 101 -6.04 6.73 -4.81
CA GLU A 101 -7.13 7.70 -4.94
C GLU A 101 -8.37 7.13 -4.25
N VAL A 102 -9.11 8.02 -3.57
CA VAL A 102 -10.39 7.68 -2.93
C VAL A 102 -11.49 7.79 -3.99
N PRO A 103 -12.17 6.68 -4.37
CA PRO A 103 -13.20 6.73 -5.38
C PRO A 103 -14.47 7.45 -4.88
N ASP A 104 -15.27 7.92 -5.82
CA ASP A 104 -16.59 8.48 -5.53
C ASP A 104 -17.62 7.41 -5.18
N GLY A 105 -18.72 7.83 -4.53
CA GLY A 105 -19.89 6.97 -4.30
C GLY A 105 -19.79 6.07 -3.07
N LEU A 106 -18.76 6.22 -2.24
CA LEU A 106 -18.63 5.54 -0.95
C LEU A 106 -19.56 6.18 0.11
N SER A 107 -19.97 5.38 1.10
CA SER A 107 -20.51 5.91 2.35
C SER A 107 -19.43 6.72 3.09
N ASP A 108 -19.84 7.54 4.07
CA ASP A 108 -18.87 8.33 4.85
C ASP A 108 -17.90 7.44 5.62
N ASP A 109 -18.38 6.35 6.21
CA ASP A 109 -17.57 5.37 6.95
C ASP A 109 -16.59 4.63 6.02
N ASP A 110 -17.06 4.13 4.88
CA ASP A 110 -16.20 3.45 3.90
C ASP A 110 -15.14 4.40 3.33
N ARG A 111 -15.50 5.65 3.09
CA ARG A 111 -14.58 6.68 2.63
C ARG A 111 -13.51 6.98 3.65
N ALA A 112 -13.88 7.07 4.94
CA ALA A 112 -12.94 7.31 6.03
C ALA A 112 -11.95 6.15 6.16
N ASP A 113 -12.45 4.91 6.19
CA ASP A 113 -11.64 3.71 6.31
C ASP A 113 -10.69 3.52 5.10
N LEU A 114 -11.19 3.71 3.88
CA LEU A 114 -10.37 3.60 2.67
C LEU A 114 -9.30 4.70 2.63
N ALA A 115 -9.65 5.94 2.97
CA ALA A 115 -8.70 7.05 3.03
C ALA A 115 -7.58 6.77 4.05
N LEU A 116 -7.93 6.29 5.24
CA LEU A 116 -6.96 5.95 6.28
C LEU A 116 -6.10 4.74 5.87
N PHE A 117 -6.69 3.75 5.18
CA PHE A 117 -5.92 2.63 4.63
C PHE A 117 -4.86 3.10 3.62
N LEU A 118 -5.23 3.96 2.67
CA LEU A 118 -4.27 4.52 1.72
C LEU A 118 -3.16 5.33 2.42
N ASP A 119 -3.49 6.00 3.51
CA ASP A 119 -2.51 6.75 4.30
C ASP A 119 -1.51 5.83 5.00
N ILE A 120 -1.95 4.70 5.60
CA ILE A 120 -1.02 3.75 6.21
C ILE A 120 -0.18 3.02 5.18
N ASP A 121 -0.70 2.75 3.99
CA ASP A 121 0.05 2.14 2.89
C ASP A 121 1.16 3.09 2.40
N LEU A 122 0.86 4.36 2.24
CA LEU A 122 1.84 5.40 1.91
C LEU A 122 2.71 5.85 3.09
N SER A 123 2.56 5.28 4.30
CA SER A 123 3.32 5.70 5.49
C SER A 123 4.84 5.62 5.32
N ILE A 124 5.32 4.73 4.44
CA ILE A 124 6.74 4.59 4.10
C ILE A 124 7.33 5.89 3.54
N LEU A 125 6.57 6.68 2.81
CA LEU A 125 7.03 7.98 2.29
C LEU A 125 7.42 8.92 3.43
N GLY A 126 6.69 8.86 4.55
CA GLY A 126 6.93 9.63 5.78
C GLY A 126 7.79 8.92 6.83
N ALA A 127 8.41 7.81 6.51
CA ALA A 127 9.34 7.12 7.41
C ALA A 127 10.62 7.94 7.65
N ARG A 128 11.38 7.56 8.70
CA ARG A 128 12.73 8.14 8.93
C ARG A 128 13.61 7.92 7.70
N GLU A 129 14.51 8.86 7.42
CA GLU A 129 15.33 8.90 6.21
C GLU A 129 15.97 7.55 5.87
N GLN A 130 16.61 6.90 6.84
CA GLN A 130 17.28 5.61 6.64
C GLN A 130 16.31 4.49 6.19
N VAL A 131 15.06 4.50 6.70
CA VAL A 131 14.05 3.52 6.33
C VAL A 131 13.52 3.82 4.94
N PHE A 132 13.32 5.09 4.61
CA PHE A 132 12.93 5.51 3.28
C PHE A 132 14.04 5.22 2.24
N ASP A 133 15.31 5.41 2.58
CA ASP A 133 16.43 5.11 1.69
C ASP A 133 16.52 3.60 1.40
N GLN A 134 16.27 2.76 2.42
CA GLN A 134 16.19 1.31 2.21
C GLN A 134 15.02 0.94 1.29
N TYR A 135 13.83 1.54 1.48
CA TYR A 135 12.70 1.37 0.59
C TYR A 135 13.02 1.72 -0.87
N GLU A 136 13.69 2.86 -1.12
CA GLU A 136 14.13 3.24 -2.48
C GLU A 136 15.10 2.20 -3.07
N ALA A 137 16.04 1.68 -2.28
CA ALA A 137 16.97 0.64 -2.69
C ALA A 137 16.24 -0.69 -3.00
N ASP A 138 15.27 -1.07 -2.19
CA ASP A 138 14.49 -2.29 -2.36
C ASP A 138 13.60 -2.20 -3.61
N VAL A 139 12.92 -1.08 -3.83
CA VAL A 139 12.18 -0.83 -5.08
C VAL A 139 13.10 -0.88 -6.29
N ARG A 140 14.30 -0.26 -6.22
CA ARG A 140 15.28 -0.37 -7.31
C ARG A 140 15.66 -1.83 -7.59
N ALA A 141 15.81 -2.63 -6.57
CA ALA A 141 16.16 -4.06 -6.72
C ALA A 141 15.02 -4.88 -7.33
N GLU A 142 13.75 -4.59 -7.01
CA GLU A 142 12.58 -5.21 -7.64
C GLU A 142 12.49 -4.89 -9.13
N TYR A 143 12.94 -3.70 -9.53
CA TYR A 143 13.01 -3.24 -10.92
C TYR A 143 14.40 -3.41 -11.55
N ALA A 144 15.23 -4.35 -11.05
CA ALA A 144 16.59 -4.56 -11.55
C ALA A 144 16.69 -4.89 -13.06
N PHE A 145 15.60 -5.41 -13.64
CA PHE A 145 15.49 -5.69 -15.07
C PHE A 145 15.31 -4.43 -15.93
N VAL A 146 14.96 -3.29 -15.32
CA VAL A 146 14.81 -2.01 -16.04
C VAL A 146 16.16 -1.29 -16.08
N PRO A 147 16.62 -0.82 -17.27
CA PRO A 147 17.83 -0.03 -17.40
C PRO A 147 17.81 1.20 -16.49
N GLU A 148 18.97 1.59 -15.97
CA GLU A 148 19.11 2.63 -14.94
C GLU A 148 18.41 3.94 -15.33
N ASP A 149 18.68 4.47 -16.52
CA ASP A 149 18.09 5.74 -16.97
C ASP A 149 16.56 5.67 -17.07
N ALA A 150 16.02 4.54 -17.53
CA ALA A 150 14.58 4.33 -17.63
C ALA A 150 13.94 4.20 -16.25
N PHE A 151 14.60 3.50 -15.30
CA PHE A 151 14.14 3.40 -13.92
C PHE A 151 14.13 4.78 -13.26
N ARG A 152 15.23 5.55 -13.34
CA ARG A 152 15.34 6.90 -12.77
C ARG A 152 14.22 7.81 -13.28
N ALA A 153 13.98 7.83 -14.59
CA ALA A 153 12.90 8.62 -15.18
C ALA A 153 11.51 8.18 -14.72
N GLY A 154 11.25 6.87 -14.67
CA GLY A 154 9.99 6.30 -14.17
C GLY A 154 9.78 6.60 -12.69
N ARG A 155 10.81 6.38 -11.86
CA ARG A 155 10.74 6.63 -10.42
C ARG A 155 10.52 8.11 -10.11
N ALA A 156 11.25 8.99 -10.77
CA ALA A 156 11.06 10.43 -10.62
C ALA A 156 9.62 10.86 -10.96
N LYS A 157 9.01 10.28 -12.00
CA LYS A 157 7.60 10.55 -12.33
C LYS A 157 6.66 10.11 -11.21
N VAL A 158 6.86 8.93 -10.62
CA VAL A 158 6.05 8.43 -9.50
C VAL A 158 6.21 9.34 -8.28
N LEU A 159 7.44 9.66 -7.86
CA LEU A 159 7.68 10.51 -6.69
C LEU A 159 7.12 11.94 -6.90
N LYS A 160 7.25 12.51 -8.11
CA LYS A 160 6.66 13.81 -8.46
C LYS A 160 5.14 13.78 -8.34
N SER A 161 4.48 12.71 -8.77
CA SER A 161 3.02 12.60 -8.66
C SER A 161 2.50 12.69 -7.22
N PHE A 162 3.30 12.23 -6.24
CA PHE A 162 2.98 12.41 -4.82
C PHE A 162 3.40 13.80 -4.30
N ALA A 163 4.60 14.26 -4.65
CA ALA A 163 5.13 15.55 -4.18
C ALA A 163 4.28 16.75 -4.62
N GLU A 164 3.68 16.67 -5.80
CA GLU A 164 2.83 17.71 -6.40
C GLU A 164 1.39 17.72 -5.85
N ARG A 165 0.99 16.68 -5.09
CA ARG A 165 -0.33 16.67 -4.45
C ARG A 165 -0.43 17.80 -3.41
N PRO A 166 -1.56 18.51 -3.35
CA PRO A 166 -1.82 19.49 -2.28
C PRO A 166 -1.68 18.88 -0.88
N ALA A 167 -2.12 17.64 -0.72
CA ALA A 167 -1.91 16.80 0.44
C ALA A 167 -1.49 15.39 -0.03
N ILE A 168 -0.43 14.84 0.53
CA ILE A 168 0.00 13.47 0.23
C ILE A 168 -0.97 12.48 0.88
N TYR A 169 -1.38 12.78 2.10
CA TYR A 169 -2.27 11.95 2.92
C TYR A 169 -3.67 12.55 2.98
N PHE A 170 -4.67 11.66 3.02
CA PHE A 170 -6.08 12.02 2.95
C PHE A 170 -6.65 12.46 4.30
N THR A 171 -6.22 11.80 5.40
CA THR A 171 -6.75 12.03 6.75
C THR A 171 -5.94 13.08 7.51
N GLU A 172 -6.53 13.67 8.55
CA GLU A 172 -5.78 14.54 9.47
C GLU A 172 -4.68 13.76 10.19
N GLU A 173 -4.97 12.53 10.58
CA GLU A 173 -4.04 11.63 11.25
C GLU A 173 -2.82 11.31 10.36
N GLY A 174 -3.03 10.93 9.11
CA GLY A 174 -1.96 10.68 8.15
C GLY A 174 -1.10 11.92 7.90
N ARG A 175 -1.73 13.08 7.73
CA ARG A 175 -1.01 14.35 7.58
C ARG A 175 -0.18 14.71 8.81
N ALA A 176 -0.75 14.58 9.99
CA ALA A 176 -0.06 14.89 11.24
C ALA A 176 1.15 13.97 11.48
N ARG A 177 1.02 12.69 11.15
CA ARG A 177 2.10 11.70 11.38
C ARG A 177 3.20 11.76 10.34
N TRP A 178 2.88 11.92 9.05
CA TRP A 178 3.83 11.57 7.98
C TRP A 178 4.11 12.70 6.98
N ASP A 179 3.21 13.70 6.76
CA ASP A 179 3.33 14.62 5.61
C ASP A 179 4.64 15.42 5.62
N ALA A 180 5.03 15.97 6.75
CA ALA A 180 6.23 16.79 6.83
C ALA A 180 7.51 15.99 6.50
N GLN A 181 7.61 14.73 6.96
CA GLN A 181 8.75 13.87 6.65
C GLN A 181 8.68 13.35 5.22
N ALA A 182 7.49 12.99 4.72
CA ALA A 182 7.30 12.54 3.34
C ALA A 182 7.78 13.60 2.34
N ARG A 183 7.41 14.86 2.53
CA ARG A 183 7.86 15.96 1.66
C ARG A 183 9.39 16.12 1.67
N ARG A 184 10.05 15.98 2.82
CA ARG A 184 11.52 15.99 2.89
C ARG A 184 12.14 14.80 2.14
N ASN A 185 11.63 13.60 2.35
CA ASN A 185 12.11 12.39 1.70
C ASN A 185 11.94 12.47 0.18
N LEU A 186 10.76 12.86 -0.29
CA LEU A 186 10.46 13.00 -1.71
C LEU A 186 11.38 14.05 -2.38
N ALA A 187 11.55 15.23 -1.77
CA ALA A 187 12.43 16.27 -2.31
C ALA A 187 13.89 15.79 -2.42
N ARG A 188 14.39 15.08 -1.41
CA ARG A 188 15.76 14.54 -1.39
C ARG A 188 15.94 13.45 -2.45
N SER A 189 15.00 12.51 -2.55
CA SER A 189 15.08 11.43 -3.56
C SER A 189 14.97 11.98 -4.98
N LEU A 190 14.08 12.94 -5.23
CA LEU A 190 13.97 13.59 -6.53
C LEU A 190 15.27 14.29 -6.95
N ALA A 191 15.93 15.00 -6.04
CA ALA A 191 17.23 15.63 -6.33
C ALA A 191 18.29 14.59 -6.73
N GLN A 192 18.34 13.43 -6.03
CA GLN A 192 19.26 12.33 -6.36
C GLN A 192 18.98 11.66 -7.70
N LEU A 193 17.70 11.63 -8.11
CA LEU A 193 17.30 11.04 -9.40
C LEU A 193 17.58 11.97 -10.59
N GLU A 194 17.71 13.27 -10.37
CA GLU A 194 18.00 14.28 -11.40
C GLU A 194 19.49 14.53 -11.62
N ASP A 195 20.36 14.14 -10.67
CA ASP A 195 21.83 14.19 -10.79
C ASP A 195 22.37 13.00 -11.60
#